data_e9dc72ca3076b141b838c2b583f80b92
#
_entry.id   e9dc72ca3076b141b838c2b583f80b92
#
_cell.length_a   1.000
_cell.length_b   1.000
_cell.length_c   1.000
_cell.angle_alpha   90.00
_cell.angle_beta   90.00
_cell.angle_gamma   90.00
#
_symmetry.space_group_name_H-M   'P 1'
#
loop_
_entity.id
_entity.type
_entity.pdbx_description
1 polymer ?
#
loop_
_entity_poly.entity_id
_entity_poly.type
_entity_poly.pdbx_seq_one_letter_code
_entity_poly.pdbx_strand_id
1 'polypeptide(L)'
;TSGKYTAKRTVAATGSEHPAPRYYQTHIGCELASLTNGLQGDSVRVISGNPLTGTHAASDGYLGGLDHQITLLPEGSEPKFLLTAGWLSPGLDKFSLSKSYPTWLLPKSKEFVMVTNTGGEERAFVVTGQYEPVFPFDIYPVQLIKSIMANDIDAMEKLGIYEVAPEDFALCEYPCTSKIDVQDIVRDGLDNLKKELG
;
A
#
# COMPACT_ATOMS: atom_id res chain seq x y z
N THR A 1 -11.60 -26.05 -24.30
CA THR A 1 -10.97 -26.28 -22.98
C THR A 1 -10.51 -27.70 -22.87
N SER A 2 -9.26 -27.94 -22.51
CA SER A 2 -8.65 -29.28 -22.44
C SER A 2 -9.11 -30.14 -21.26
N GLY A 3 -9.97 -29.62 -20.38
CA GLY A 3 -10.37 -30.28 -19.14
C GLY A 3 -9.22 -30.44 -18.11
N LYS A 4 -8.06 -29.81 -18.35
CA LYS A 4 -6.89 -29.90 -17.47
C LYS A 4 -6.72 -28.55 -16.74
N TYR A 5 -6.66 -28.59 -15.42
CA TYR A 5 -6.28 -27.43 -14.61
C TYR A 5 -4.75 -27.26 -14.62
N THR A 6 -4.30 -26.05 -14.87
CA THR A 6 -2.88 -25.69 -14.82
C THR A 6 -2.65 -24.73 -13.67
N ALA A 7 -2.02 -25.22 -12.60
CA ALA A 7 -1.66 -24.41 -11.43
C ALA A 7 -0.38 -23.58 -11.62
N LYS A 8 0.30 -23.72 -12.77
CA LYS A 8 1.54 -22.98 -13.04
C LYS A 8 1.27 -21.48 -13.12
N ARG A 9 2.14 -20.71 -12.48
CA ARG A 9 2.07 -19.25 -12.43
C ARG A 9 3.48 -18.64 -12.51
N THR A 10 3.59 -17.50 -13.17
CA THR A 10 4.78 -16.66 -13.10
C THR A 10 4.60 -15.67 -11.97
N VAL A 11 5.55 -15.62 -11.05
CA VAL A 11 5.56 -14.72 -9.89
C VAL A 11 6.80 -13.85 -9.96
N ALA A 12 6.62 -12.53 -9.75
CA ALA A 12 7.72 -11.59 -9.63
C ALA A 12 8.22 -11.56 -8.18
N ALA A 13 9.51 -11.75 -7.97
CA ALA A 13 10.14 -11.45 -6.67
C ALA A 13 10.86 -10.12 -6.77
N THR A 14 10.46 -9.16 -5.91
CA THR A 14 10.84 -7.75 -5.98
C THR A 14 11.14 -7.17 -4.59
N GLY A 15 11.49 -5.89 -4.57
CA GLY A 15 11.76 -5.15 -3.33
C GLY A 15 13.25 -4.87 -3.14
N SER A 16 13.56 -3.83 -2.35
CA SER A 16 14.93 -3.40 -2.10
C SER A 16 15.78 -4.44 -1.36
N GLU A 17 15.13 -5.29 -0.55
CA GLU A 17 15.80 -6.33 0.22
C GLU A 17 15.95 -7.64 -0.55
N HIS A 18 15.37 -7.76 -1.75
CA HIS A 18 15.55 -8.97 -2.54
C HIS A 18 16.92 -8.96 -3.24
N PRO A 19 17.81 -9.96 -2.97
CA PRO A 19 19.19 -9.93 -3.45
C PRO A 19 19.31 -10.03 -4.97
N ALA A 20 18.31 -10.61 -5.64
CA ALA A 20 18.29 -10.81 -7.09
C ALA A 20 16.83 -10.77 -7.59
N PRO A 21 16.23 -9.59 -7.77
CA PRO A 21 14.87 -9.47 -8.29
C PRO A 21 14.73 -10.15 -9.65
N ARG A 22 13.73 -11.05 -9.77
CA ARG A 22 13.47 -11.82 -11.00
C ARG A 22 12.11 -12.46 -11.01
N TYR A 23 11.74 -13.03 -12.15
CA TYR A 23 10.54 -13.85 -12.30
C TYR A 23 10.82 -15.32 -12.00
N TYR A 24 9.92 -15.95 -11.28
CA TYR A 24 9.92 -17.37 -10.96
C TYR A 24 8.74 -18.06 -11.62
N GLN A 25 8.99 -19.25 -12.20
CA GLN A 25 7.92 -20.17 -12.60
C GLN A 25 7.59 -21.08 -11.41
N THR A 26 6.38 -20.95 -10.89
CA THR A 26 5.94 -21.69 -9.70
C THR A 26 4.48 -22.12 -9.83
N HIS A 27 3.83 -22.42 -8.72
CA HIS A 27 2.43 -22.81 -8.65
C HIS A 27 1.65 -21.82 -7.80
N ILE A 28 0.33 -21.78 -7.98
CA ILE A 28 -0.59 -21.01 -7.13
C ILE A 28 -0.38 -21.46 -5.68
N GLY A 29 -0.26 -20.49 -4.76
CA GLY A 29 -0.04 -20.77 -3.34
C GLY A 29 1.31 -21.40 -3.02
N CYS A 30 2.36 -21.06 -3.79
CA CYS A 30 3.71 -21.54 -3.50
C CYS A 30 4.24 -21.02 -2.17
N GLU A 31 5.12 -21.78 -1.54
CA GLU A 31 5.81 -21.39 -0.33
C GLU A 31 6.71 -20.18 -0.56
N LEU A 32 6.62 -19.18 0.30
CA LEU A 32 7.38 -17.93 0.18
C LEU A 32 8.87 -18.13 0.42
N ALA A 33 9.26 -19.05 1.28
CA ALA A 33 10.66 -19.36 1.57
C ALA A 33 11.47 -19.69 0.32
N SER A 34 10.85 -20.35 -0.67
CA SER A 34 11.48 -20.68 -1.96
C SER A 34 11.72 -19.44 -2.84
N LEU A 35 10.96 -18.38 -2.65
CA LEU A 35 11.04 -17.13 -3.42
C LEU A 35 11.92 -16.06 -2.72
N THR A 36 12.03 -16.10 -1.42
CA THR A 36 12.83 -15.15 -0.61
C THR A 36 14.32 -15.47 -0.58
N ASN A 37 14.75 -16.59 -1.18
CA ASN A 37 16.13 -17.10 -1.09
C ASN A 37 16.64 -17.27 0.35
N GLY A 38 15.74 -17.62 1.27
CA GLY A 38 16.10 -17.81 2.68
C GLY A 38 16.30 -16.54 3.47
N LEU A 39 15.95 -15.36 2.93
CA LEU A 39 15.90 -14.13 3.69
C LEU A 39 14.78 -14.25 4.71
N GLN A 40 15.19 -14.41 5.95
CA GLN A 40 14.31 -14.49 7.13
C GLN A 40 14.91 -13.59 8.20
N GLY A 41 14.10 -12.78 8.84
CA GLY A 41 14.53 -11.96 9.96
C GLY A 41 13.57 -10.81 10.23
N ASP A 42 13.63 -10.31 11.45
CA ASP A 42 12.80 -9.21 11.94
C ASP A 42 13.08 -7.86 11.24
N SER A 43 14.13 -7.80 10.41
CA SER A 43 14.52 -6.60 9.69
C SER A 43 13.92 -6.49 8.28
N VAL A 44 13.25 -7.55 7.79
CA VAL A 44 12.67 -7.59 6.43
C VAL A 44 11.19 -7.90 6.48
N ARG A 45 10.38 -7.02 5.93
CA ARG A 45 8.95 -7.23 5.72
C ARG A 45 8.74 -8.01 4.43
N VAL A 46 8.12 -9.18 4.56
CA VAL A 46 7.66 -9.99 3.42
C VAL A 46 6.20 -9.66 3.13
N ILE A 47 5.91 -9.26 1.90
CA ILE A 47 4.57 -8.89 1.44
C ILE A 47 4.17 -9.83 0.31
N SER A 48 3.05 -10.54 0.49
CA SER A 48 2.35 -11.21 -0.60
C SER A 48 1.58 -10.17 -1.40
N GLY A 49 1.96 -9.96 -2.65
CA GLY A 49 1.49 -8.86 -3.48
C GLY A 49 2.46 -7.67 -3.54
N ASN A 50 1.92 -6.50 -3.89
CA ASN A 50 2.66 -5.24 -3.99
C ASN A 50 2.61 -4.45 -2.66
N PRO A 51 3.43 -3.40 -2.49
CA PRO A 51 3.48 -2.64 -1.24
C PRO A 51 2.21 -1.85 -0.90
N LEU A 52 1.31 -1.63 -1.88
CA LEU A 52 0.12 -0.79 -1.70
C LEU A 52 -1.12 -1.61 -1.32
N THR A 53 -1.28 -2.81 -1.90
CA THR A 53 -2.49 -3.63 -1.72
C THR A 53 -2.19 -5.03 -1.17
N GLY A 54 -0.91 -5.38 -1.04
CA GLY A 54 -0.49 -6.69 -0.57
C GLY A 54 -0.65 -6.86 0.93
N THR A 55 -0.63 -8.10 1.38
CA THR A 55 -0.74 -8.46 2.79
C THR A 55 0.62 -8.88 3.35
N HIS A 56 0.85 -8.52 4.61
CA HIS A 56 2.01 -9.04 5.33
C HIS A 56 1.93 -10.57 5.43
N ALA A 57 2.99 -11.23 5.06
CA ALA A 57 3.08 -12.68 5.14
C ALA A 57 4.28 -13.11 5.99
N ALA A 58 4.12 -14.18 6.74
CA ALA A 58 5.25 -14.81 7.42
C ALA A 58 6.23 -15.37 6.37
N SER A 59 7.52 -15.34 6.67
CA SER A 59 8.55 -15.83 5.75
C SER A 59 8.44 -17.32 5.40
N ASP A 60 7.79 -18.10 6.27
CA ASP A 60 7.44 -19.51 6.12
C ASP A 60 6.00 -19.73 5.60
N GLY A 61 5.30 -18.64 5.24
CA GLY A 61 3.94 -18.66 4.72
C GLY A 61 3.86 -18.99 3.24
N TYR A 62 2.68 -18.76 2.67
CA TYR A 62 2.37 -19.04 1.28
C TYR A 62 1.94 -17.77 0.55
N LEU A 63 2.24 -17.73 -0.75
CA LEU A 63 1.78 -16.67 -1.64
C LEU A 63 0.25 -16.71 -1.76
N GLY A 64 -0.41 -15.57 -1.66
CA GLY A 64 -1.85 -15.45 -1.84
C GLY A 64 -2.32 -16.00 -3.19
N GLY A 65 -3.48 -16.63 -3.21
CA GLY A 65 -3.98 -17.34 -4.40
C GLY A 65 -4.16 -16.45 -5.63
N LEU A 66 -4.39 -15.14 -5.43
CA LEU A 66 -4.54 -14.16 -6.50
C LEU A 66 -3.26 -13.35 -6.75
N ASP A 67 -2.26 -13.43 -5.86
CA ASP A 67 -1.04 -12.66 -5.98
C ASP A 67 -0.10 -13.20 -7.04
N HIS A 68 0.51 -12.29 -7.78
CA HIS A 68 1.51 -12.57 -8.82
C HIS A 68 2.89 -11.99 -8.49
N GLN A 69 3.04 -11.46 -7.29
CA GLN A 69 4.24 -10.77 -6.84
C GLN A 69 4.48 -11.05 -5.36
N ILE A 70 5.76 -11.09 -5.00
CA ILE A 70 6.24 -10.98 -3.63
C ILE A 70 7.14 -9.75 -3.54
N THR A 71 7.02 -8.99 -2.48
CA THR A 71 7.81 -7.79 -2.24
C THR A 71 8.52 -7.87 -0.91
N LEU A 72 9.84 -7.63 -0.90
CA LEU A 72 10.66 -7.59 0.30
C LEU A 72 11.13 -6.17 0.55
N LEU A 73 10.74 -5.61 1.71
CA LEU A 73 11.10 -4.25 2.13
C LEU A 73 11.80 -4.28 3.49
N PRO A 74 12.64 -3.28 3.77
CA PRO A 74 13.19 -3.15 5.12
C PRO A 74 12.08 -2.83 6.11
N GLU A 75 12.13 -3.50 7.28
CA GLU A 75 11.19 -3.21 8.37
C GLU A 75 11.53 -1.88 9.03
N GLY A 76 10.54 -1.01 9.18
CA GLY A 76 10.67 0.34 9.73
C GLY A 76 10.58 0.40 11.26
N SER A 77 11.08 -0.61 11.97
CA SER A 77 10.99 -0.71 13.43
C SER A 77 11.92 0.23 14.21
N GLU A 78 12.93 0.80 13.55
CA GLU A 78 13.87 1.69 14.21
C GLU A 78 13.27 3.08 14.48
N PRO A 79 13.25 3.54 15.76
CA PRO A 79 12.78 4.88 16.09
C PRO A 79 13.78 5.92 15.54
N LYS A 80 13.27 6.81 14.68
CA LYS A 80 14.07 7.90 14.12
C LYS A 80 14.11 9.09 15.08
N PHE A 81 15.28 9.39 15.61
CA PHE A 81 15.44 10.50 16.54
C PHE A 81 15.26 11.87 15.84
N LEU A 82 14.63 12.79 16.55
CA LEU A 82 14.12 14.08 16.12
C LEU A 82 15.03 14.89 15.19
N LEU A 83 16.29 15.09 15.59
CA LEU A 83 17.25 15.95 14.87
C LEU A 83 18.06 15.20 13.83
N THR A 84 18.39 13.93 14.06
CA THR A 84 19.29 13.16 13.20
C THR A 84 18.57 12.52 12.02
N ALA A 85 17.43 11.90 12.27
CA ALA A 85 16.65 11.21 11.24
C ALA A 85 15.13 11.44 11.38
N GLY A 86 14.71 12.17 12.41
CA GLY A 86 13.31 12.51 12.68
C GLY A 86 12.78 13.68 11.84
N TRP A 87 11.69 14.27 12.29
CA TRP A 87 10.96 15.32 11.54
C TRP A 87 11.67 16.68 11.52
N LEU A 88 12.63 16.96 12.44
CA LEU A 88 13.49 18.16 12.43
C LEU A 88 14.81 17.94 11.69
N SER A 89 15.06 16.75 11.13
CA SER A 89 16.26 16.54 10.33
C SER A 89 16.16 17.30 8.99
N PRO A 90 17.28 17.55 8.28
CA PRO A 90 17.26 18.14 6.94
C PRO A 90 16.44 17.33 5.92
N GLY A 91 16.22 16.04 6.19
CA GLY A 91 15.34 15.17 5.42
C GLY A 91 15.78 14.93 3.98
N LEU A 92 17.08 15.04 3.68
CA LEU A 92 17.62 14.85 2.33
C LEU A 92 17.51 13.40 1.82
N ASP A 93 17.24 12.47 2.69
CA ASP A 93 16.98 11.05 2.44
C ASP A 93 15.49 10.69 2.42
N LYS A 94 14.60 11.66 2.68
CA LYS A 94 13.17 11.42 2.83
C LYS A 94 12.41 11.83 1.58
N PHE A 95 11.62 10.91 1.04
CA PHE A 95 10.64 11.26 0.04
C PHE A 95 9.51 12.09 0.66
N SER A 96 9.13 13.20 0.00
CA SER A 96 8.09 14.11 0.49
C SER A 96 7.25 14.67 -0.66
N LEU A 97 6.05 14.15 -0.84
CA LEU A 97 5.08 14.67 -1.82
C LEU A 97 4.56 16.05 -1.43
N SER A 98 4.39 16.31 -0.13
CA SER A 98 3.96 17.63 0.40
C SER A 98 5.03 18.71 0.34
N LYS A 99 6.23 18.39 -0.16
CA LYS A 99 7.40 19.28 -0.20
C LYS A 99 7.85 19.80 1.17
N SER A 100 7.50 19.11 2.24
CA SER A 100 7.94 19.43 3.60
C SER A 100 9.45 19.30 3.81
N TYR A 101 10.10 18.49 2.98
CA TYR A 101 11.55 18.34 2.92
C TYR A 101 12.08 18.82 1.56
N PRO A 102 13.32 19.33 1.50
CA PRO A 102 13.88 19.92 0.27
C PRO A 102 14.29 18.88 -0.79
N THR A 103 13.88 17.63 -0.66
CA THR A 103 14.21 16.53 -1.59
C THR A 103 13.69 16.75 -3.01
N TRP A 104 12.69 17.62 -3.18
CA TRP A 104 12.21 18.05 -4.50
C TRP A 104 13.22 18.89 -5.29
N LEU A 105 14.27 19.42 -4.63
CA LEU A 105 15.41 20.10 -5.25
C LEU A 105 16.47 19.13 -5.78
N LEU A 106 16.42 17.86 -5.35
CA LEU A 106 17.38 16.85 -5.76
C LEU A 106 17.06 16.33 -7.17
N PRO A 107 18.04 15.73 -7.86
CA PRO A 107 17.81 15.15 -9.18
C PRO A 107 16.67 14.11 -9.13
N LYS A 108 15.83 14.12 -10.17
CA LYS A 108 14.72 13.17 -10.31
C LYS A 108 15.16 11.69 -10.39
N SER A 109 16.45 11.47 -10.67
CA SER A 109 17.06 10.12 -10.68
C SER A 109 17.39 9.58 -9.31
N LYS A 110 17.19 10.37 -8.24
CA LYS A 110 17.42 9.87 -6.88
C LYS A 110 16.33 8.86 -6.51
N GLU A 111 16.76 7.67 -6.18
CA GLU A 111 15.89 6.61 -5.66
C GLU A 111 15.78 6.71 -4.13
N PHE A 112 14.60 6.41 -3.62
CA PHE A 112 14.30 6.36 -2.20
C PHE A 112 13.90 4.94 -1.84
N VAL A 113 14.51 4.39 -0.80
CA VAL A 113 14.13 3.08 -0.28
C VAL A 113 12.84 3.23 0.52
N MET A 114 11.81 2.50 0.10
CA MET A 114 10.56 2.41 0.86
C MET A 114 10.80 1.54 2.10
N VAL A 115 10.30 1.99 3.23
CA VAL A 115 10.29 1.25 4.50
C VAL A 115 8.85 1.16 5.01
N THR A 116 8.59 0.26 5.94
CA THR A 116 7.24 0.07 6.50
C THR A 116 6.82 1.13 7.51
N ASN A 117 7.69 2.11 7.78
CA ASN A 117 7.39 3.21 8.69
C ASN A 117 6.44 4.22 8.03
N THR A 118 5.33 4.54 8.68
CA THR A 118 4.35 5.52 8.21
C THR A 118 4.92 6.94 8.05
N GLY A 119 6.08 7.23 8.68
CA GLY A 119 6.74 8.53 8.59
C GLY A 119 5.94 9.69 9.17
N GLY A 120 4.99 9.41 10.07
CA GLY A 120 4.13 10.39 10.73
C GLY A 120 3.12 9.72 11.64
N GLU A 121 2.26 10.52 12.23
CA GLU A 121 1.15 10.07 13.06
C GLU A 121 -0.17 10.29 12.32
N GLU A 122 -1.18 9.51 12.68
CA GLU A 122 -2.55 9.72 12.22
C GLU A 122 -3.06 11.10 12.65
N ARG A 123 -3.69 11.81 11.74
CA ARG A 123 -4.20 13.16 11.93
C ARG A 123 -5.61 13.30 11.39
N ALA A 124 -6.29 14.38 11.78
CA ALA A 124 -7.60 14.72 11.24
C ALA A 124 -7.59 14.75 9.70
N PHE A 125 -8.58 14.10 9.11
CA PHE A 125 -8.73 14.03 7.66
C PHE A 125 -9.33 15.34 7.12
N VAL A 126 -8.54 16.05 6.33
CA VAL A 126 -8.89 17.34 5.74
C VAL A 126 -8.78 17.32 4.22
N VAL A 127 -9.45 18.25 3.56
CA VAL A 127 -9.35 18.42 2.10
C VAL A 127 -7.98 19.02 1.77
N THR A 128 -7.13 18.25 1.13
CA THR A 128 -5.75 18.64 0.78
C THR A 128 -5.50 18.76 -0.72
N GLY A 129 -6.40 18.21 -1.56
CA GLY A 129 -6.19 18.12 -3.01
C GLY A 129 -5.07 17.16 -3.42
N GLN A 130 -4.71 16.22 -2.56
CA GLN A 130 -3.63 15.26 -2.82
C GLN A 130 -4.13 13.93 -3.39
N TYR A 131 -5.41 13.63 -3.24
CA TYR A 131 -6.01 12.39 -3.71
C TYR A 131 -6.39 12.46 -5.18
N GLU A 132 -6.95 13.57 -5.62
CA GLU A 132 -7.44 13.79 -6.97
C GLU A 132 -6.37 13.53 -8.05
N PRO A 133 -5.08 13.92 -7.89
CA PRO A 133 -4.06 13.66 -8.89
C PRO A 133 -3.65 12.18 -9.02
N VAL A 134 -3.95 11.35 -8.03
CA VAL A 134 -3.50 9.94 -7.97
C VAL A 134 -4.67 8.95 -8.02
N PHE A 135 -5.90 9.43 -7.85
CA PHE A 135 -7.08 8.59 -7.92
C PHE A 135 -7.44 8.27 -9.39
N PRO A 136 -7.75 7.01 -9.74
CA PRO A 136 -7.86 6.60 -11.14
C PRO A 136 -9.19 6.96 -11.82
N PHE A 137 -10.21 7.40 -11.07
CA PHE A 137 -11.54 7.68 -11.59
C PHE A 137 -11.93 9.15 -11.45
N ASP A 138 -12.89 9.61 -12.27
CA ASP A 138 -13.43 10.96 -12.24
C ASP A 138 -14.59 11.07 -11.22
N ILE A 139 -14.26 10.84 -9.95
CA ILE A 139 -15.13 11.05 -8.79
C ILE A 139 -14.42 11.92 -7.76
N TYR A 140 -15.13 12.28 -6.69
CA TYR A 140 -14.58 13.08 -5.59
C TYR A 140 -14.09 12.18 -4.42
N PRO A 141 -12.83 11.69 -4.44
CA PRO A 141 -12.38 10.66 -3.49
C PRO A 141 -12.40 11.16 -2.04
N VAL A 142 -12.00 12.40 -1.79
CA VAL A 142 -11.99 12.96 -0.43
C VAL A 142 -13.41 13.12 0.12
N GLN A 143 -14.36 13.56 -0.69
CA GLN A 143 -15.75 13.72 -0.30
C GLN A 143 -16.40 12.35 -0.03
N LEU A 144 -16.12 11.36 -0.87
CA LEU A 144 -16.60 9.99 -0.69
C LEU A 144 -16.11 9.41 0.64
N ILE A 145 -14.81 9.51 0.94
CA ILE A 145 -14.26 9.03 2.22
C ILE A 145 -14.91 9.73 3.40
N LYS A 146 -15.13 11.04 3.32
CA LYS A 146 -15.81 11.79 4.38
C LYS A 146 -17.26 11.36 4.59
N SER A 147 -17.99 11.04 3.52
CA SER A 147 -19.35 10.50 3.64
C SER A 147 -19.37 9.14 4.31
N ILE A 148 -18.36 8.28 4.00
CA ILE A 148 -18.20 6.99 4.66
C ILE A 148 -17.92 7.19 6.16
N MET A 149 -16.97 8.05 6.51
CA MET A 149 -16.63 8.35 7.91
C MET A 149 -17.80 8.94 8.69
N ALA A 150 -18.69 9.68 8.01
CA ALA A 150 -19.92 10.22 8.60
C ALA A 150 -21.07 9.20 8.61
N ASN A 151 -20.91 8.04 8.01
CA ASN A 151 -21.97 7.02 7.77
C ASN A 151 -23.21 7.60 7.07
N ASP A 152 -22.99 8.51 6.13
CA ASP A 152 -24.04 9.13 5.30
C ASP A 152 -24.24 8.32 4.02
N ILE A 153 -25.17 7.36 4.08
CA ILE A 153 -25.45 6.42 2.99
C ILE A 153 -25.91 7.13 1.72
N ASP A 154 -26.81 8.10 1.86
CA ASP A 154 -27.32 8.87 0.71
C ASP A 154 -26.19 9.65 -0.01
N ALA A 155 -25.24 10.17 0.75
CA ALA A 155 -24.08 10.86 0.19
C ALA A 155 -23.08 9.87 -0.45
N MET A 156 -22.84 8.70 0.18
CA MET A 156 -22.00 7.65 -0.40
C MET A 156 -22.49 7.21 -1.77
N GLU A 157 -23.81 6.94 -1.91
CA GLU A 157 -24.42 6.55 -3.18
C GLU A 157 -24.29 7.63 -4.25
N LYS A 158 -24.60 8.88 -3.90
CA LYS A 158 -24.48 10.02 -4.83
C LYS A 158 -23.04 10.30 -5.27
N LEU A 159 -22.07 9.95 -4.45
CA LEU A 159 -20.64 10.12 -4.71
C LEU A 159 -19.99 8.92 -5.40
N GLY A 160 -20.76 7.87 -5.70
CA GLY A 160 -20.31 6.75 -6.53
C GLY A 160 -19.61 5.63 -5.79
N ILE A 161 -20.00 5.32 -4.54
CA ILE A 161 -19.37 4.22 -3.76
C ILE A 161 -19.45 2.86 -4.46
N TYR A 162 -20.47 2.63 -5.29
CA TYR A 162 -20.62 1.37 -6.04
C TYR A 162 -19.66 1.24 -7.24
N GLU A 163 -18.97 2.31 -7.59
CA GLU A 163 -18.06 2.33 -8.74
C GLU A 163 -16.61 2.07 -8.33
N VAL A 164 -16.33 1.91 -7.02
CA VAL A 164 -14.99 1.81 -6.48
C VAL A 164 -14.79 0.54 -5.66
N ALA A 165 -13.53 0.09 -5.62
CA ALA A 165 -13.04 -0.93 -4.71
C ALA A 165 -12.02 -0.32 -3.73
N PRO A 166 -11.79 -0.92 -2.55
CA PRO A 166 -10.77 -0.44 -1.61
C PRO A 166 -9.38 -0.26 -2.25
N GLU A 167 -9.00 -1.16 -3.14
CA GLU A 167 -7.71 -1.16 -3.84
C GLU A 167 -7.51 0.05 -4.76
N ASP A 168 -8.58 0.69 -5.23
CA ASP A 168 -8.50 1.90 -6.05
C ASP A 168 -7.96 3.10 -5.25
N PHE A 169 -8.12 3.07 -3.93
CA PHE A 169 -7.61 4.07 -2.99
C PHE A 169 -6.18 3.78 -2.50
N ALA A 170 -5.59 2.67 -2.87
CA ALA A 170 -4.28 2.27 -2.36
C ALA A 170 -3.20 3.32 -2.61
N LEU A 171 -3.19 3.93 -3.81
CA LEU A 171 -2.24 4.99 -4.13
C LEU A 171 -2.54 6.30 -3.36
N CYS A 172 -3.79 6.52 -2.92
CA CYS A 172 -4.16 7.70 -2.13
C CYS A 172 -3.56 7.67 -0.73
N GLU A 173 -3.34 6.49 -0.15
CA GLU A 173 -2.69 6.35 1.16
C GLU A 173 -1.23 6.84 1.15
N TYR A 174 -0.54 6.66 0.02
CA TYR A 174 0.86 7.06 -0.10
C TYR A 174 1.07 8.59 0.05
N PRO A 175 0.35 9.50 -0.65
CA PRO A 175 0.44 10.94 -0.45
C PRO A 175 -0.35 11.45 0.77
N CYS A 176 -1.13 10.60 1.44
CA CYS A 176 -1.99 11.00 2.53
C CYS A 176 -1.21 11.64 3.68
N THR A 177 -1.42 12.94 3.91
CA THR A 177 -0.82 13.66 5.03
C THR A 177 -1.49 13.37 6.37
N SER A 178 -2.74 12.89 6.33
CA SER A 178 -3.50 12.50 7.53
C SER A 178 -3.16 11.10 8.02
N LYS A 179 -2.48 10.29 7.21
CA LYS A 179 -2.04 8.92 7.54
C LYS A 179 -3.16 7.99 8.01
N ILE A 180 -4.35 8.17 7.43
CA ILE A 180 -5.50 7.30 7.69
C ILE A 180 -5.47 6.08 6.76
N ASP A 181 -6.05 4.98 7.22
CA ASP A 181 -6.22 3.72 6.47
C ASP A 181 -7.44 3.83 5.53
N VAL A 182 -7.23 4.36 4.34
CA VAL A 182 -8.33 4.69 3.40
C VAL A 182 -8.97 3.43 2.84
N GLN A 183 -8.17 2.41 2.53
CA GLN A 183 -8.69 1.15 2.01
C GLN A 183 -9.63 0.48 3.00
N ASP A 184 -9.30 0.48 4.29
CA ASP A 184 -10.14 -0.09 5.32
C ASP A 184 -11.41 0.73 5.53
N ILE A 185 -11.32 2.06 5.51
CA ILE A 185 -12.50 2.94 5.56
C ILE A 185 -13.47 2.64 4.42
N VAL A 186 -12.98 2.47 3.18
CA VAL A 186 -13.82 2.15 2.02
C VAL A 186 -14.44 0.75 2.15
N ARG A 187 -13.68 -0.22 2.64
CA ARG A 187 -14.17 -1.58 2.89
C ARG A 187 -15.32 -1.57 3.90
N ASP A 188 -15.13 -0.87 5.01
CA ASP A 188 -16.16 -0.70 6.05
C ASP A 188 -17.41 0.00 5.49
N GLY A 189 -17.24 1.01 4.63
CA GLY A 189 -18.35 1.68 3.95
C GLY A 189 -19.17 0.75 3.08
N LEU A 190 -18.50 -0.06 2.25
CA LEU A 190 -19.15 -1.07 1.40
C LEU A 190 -19.85 -2.14 2.22
N ASP A 191 -19.24 -2.60 3.31
CA ASP A 191 -19.83 -3.60 4.22
C ASP A 191 -21.05 -3.04 4.96
N ASN A 192 -21.03 -1.76 5.35
CA ASN A 192 -22.17 -1.09 5.98
C ASN A 192 -23.34 -0.94 5.00
N LEU A 193 -23.06 -0.49 3.78
CA LEU A 193 -24.09 -0.45 2.72
C LEU A 193 -24.73 -1.81 2.49
N LYS A 194 -23.94 -2.86 2.42
CA LYS A 194 -24.46 -4.22 2.23
C LYS A 194 -25.35 -4.67 3.39
N LYS A 195 -25.09 -4.24 4.62
CA LYS A 195 -25.93 -4.56 5.79
C LYS A 195 -27.26 -3.79 5.78
N GLU A 196 -27.24 -2.53 5.33
CA GLU A 196 -28.43 -1.66 5.31
C GLU A 196 -29.38 -1.98 4.14
N LEU A 197 -28.82 -2.38 3.02
CA LEU A 197 -29.61 -2.63 1.79
C LEU A 197 -30.00 -4.11 1.62
N GLY A 198 -29.53 -5.01 2.47
CA GLY A 198 -29.96 -6.40 2.55
C GLY A 198 -29.19 -7.39 1.77
#